data_c56996b687f9178eec0e0378d2a88241
#
_entry.id   c56996b687f9178eec0e0378d2a88241
#
_cell.length_a   1.000
_cell.length_b   1.000
_cell.length_c   1.000
_cell.angle_alpha   90.00
_cell.angle_beta   90.00
_cell.angle_gamma   90.00
#
_symmetry.space_group_name_H-M   'P 1'
#
loop_
_entity.id
_entity.type
_entity.pdbx_description
1 polymer ?
#
loop_
_entity_poly.entity_id
_entity_poly.type
_entity_poly.pdbx_seq_one_letter_code
_entity_poly.pdbx_strand_id
1 'polypeptide(L)'
;MTKKKWIKVRHQIVMGTIRIFMRPIAYFYFGFRYKRFKNHKQPYFIMHNHQTVWDQFLIGLIWSNKTYFIMSDDLTTIKFLSPIMKFLVHPIPYKKASTDFTILRTCKQVVQEGGSIVIAAEGNRTYSGKTEYINPTIVKMIKFLQIPIATIRIEGGYGIFPRWANKKRKGRFYGSVYKTYNYEDYKDIPDEKLYAMLCEDLYVDESTEEGPYTSSHSAEYLERVIYNCPQCGFTTFKSHKQMLSCTTCNMMLKYNAYKQFEGINMDAPFKNVNEWYEYQKNKLFDMQLMSCLLYTSPSPRDGATS
;
A
#
# COMPACT_ATOMS: atom_id res chain seq x y z
N MET A 1 28.06 26.83 9.99
CA MET A 1 27.85 25.88 8.88
C MET A 1 26.44 26.03 8.34
N THR A 2 26.27 26.53 7.12
CA THR A 2 24.96 26.66 6.46
C THR A 2 24.38 25.29 6.19
N LYS A 3 23.23 25.00 6.77
CA LYS A 3 22.54 23.71 6.64
C LYS A 3 22.19 23.48 5.16
N LYS A 4 22.71 22.41 4.57
CA LYS A 4 22.47 22.08 3.16
C LYS A 4 20.97 21.90 2.90
N LYS A 5 20.39 22.70 1.99
CA LYS A 5 18.96 22.62 1.65
C LYS A 5 18.59 21.26 1.10
N TRP A 6 17.48 20.67 1.61
CA TRP A 6 16.88 19.43 1.10
C TRP A 6 16.17 19.70 -0.23
N ILE A 7 15.34 20.74 -0.27
CA ILE A 7 14.56 21.12 -1.45
C ILE A 7 15.44 21.84 -2.47
N LYS A 8 15.46 21.32 -3.70
CA LYS A 8 16.18 21.93 -4.82
C LYS A 8 15.22 22.23 -5.97
N VAL A 9 15.50 23.29 -6.70
CA VAL A 9 14.68 23.70 -7.87
C VAL A 9 14.55 22.58 -8.89
N ARG A 10 15.63 21.81 -9.14
CA ARG A 10 15.60 20.66 -10.05
C ARG A 10 14.54 19.62 -9.69
N HIS A 11 14.29 19.34 -8.38
CA HIS A 11 13.27 18.38 -7.97
C HIS A 11 11.87 18.82 -8.42
N GLN A 12 11.60 20.12 -8.36
CA GLN A 12 10.33 20.67 -8.80
C GLN A 12 10.17 20.62 -10.33
N ILE A 13 11.26 20.90 -11.07
CA ILE A 13 11.27 20.78 -12.53
C ILE A 13 11.00 19.33 -12.92
N VAL A 14 11.75 18.38 -12.35
CA VAL A 14 11.59 16.95 -12.62
C VAL A 14 10.17 16.47 -12.30
N MET A 15 9.64 16.83 -11.11
CA MET A 15 8.27 16.45 -10.74
C MET A 15 7.23 17.11 -11.66
N GLY A 16 7.48 18.35 -12.10
CA GLY A 16 6.65 19.01 -13.12
C GLY A 16 6.64 18.26 -14.45
N THR A 17 7.81 17.89 -14.93
CA THR A 17 7.98 17.09 -16.16
C THR A 17 7.29 15.73 -16.04
N ILE A 18 7.54 14.99 -14.95
CA ILE A 18 6.88 13.71 -14.69
C ILE A 18 5.35 13.86 -14.74
N ARG A 19 4.78 14.91 -14.14
CA ARG A 19 3.32 15.17 -14.19
C ARG A 19 2.79 15.36 -15.61
N ILE A 20 3.54 16.08 -16.45
CA ILE A 20 3.13 16.31 -17.85
C ILE A 20 3.02 14.97 -18.59
N PHE A 21 4.04 14.11 -18.48
CA PHE A 21 4.05 12.79 -19.13
C PHE A 21 3.09 11.80 -18.49
N MET A 22 2.94 11.84 -17.17
CA MET A 22 2.04 10.92 -16.45
C MET A 22 0.55 11.22 -16.67
N ARG A 23 0.16 12.46 -16.97
CA ARG A 23 -1.25 12.80 -17.24
C ARG A 23 -1.87 11.95 -18.36
N PRO A 24 -1.34 11.95 -19.58
CA PRO A 24 -1.90 11.11 -20.65
C PRO A 24 -1.80 9.61 -20.33
N ILE A 25 -0.72 9.14 -19.70
CA ILE A 25 -0.58 7.74 -19.28
C ILE A 25 -1.66 7.40 -18.25
N ALA A 26 -1.86 8.19 -17.22
CA ALA A 26 -2.87 7.97 -16.21
C ALA A 26 -4.28 7.94 -16.84
N TYR A 27 -4.57 8.89 -17.72
CA TYR A 27 -5.89 9.02 -18.34
C TYR A 27 -6.17 7.92 -19.35
N PHE A 28 -5.29 7.73 -20.35
CA PHE A 28 -5.55 6.83 -21.47
C PHE A 28 -5.13 5.39 -21.20
N TYR A 29 -4.00 5.19 -20.52
CA TYR A 29 -3.51 3.84 -20.26
C TYR A 29 -4.16 3.20 -19.03
N PHE A 30 -4.26 3.91 -17.89
CA PHE A 30 -4.87 3.36 -16.66
C PHE A 30 -6.36 3.65 -16.54
N GLY A 31 -6.92 4.58 -17.31
CA GLY A 31 -8.29 5.05 -17.10
C GLY A 31 -8.48 5.84 -15.82
N PHE A 32 -7.38 6.34 -15.22
CA PHE A 32 -7.40 7.04 -13.95
C PHE A 32 -8.08 8.40 -14.08
N ARG A 33 -9.07 8.64 -13.23
CA ARG A 33 -9.74 9.92 -13.06
C ARG A 33 -9.40 10.47 -11.69
N TYR A 34 -9.20 11.77 -11.59
CA TYR A 34 -8.83 12.39 -10.33
C TYR A 34 -9.38 13.80 -10.19
N LYS A 35 -9.62 14.19 -8.95
CA LYS A 35 -9.92 15.57 -8.58
C LYS A 35 -8.65 16.23 -8.07
N ARG A 36 -8.18 17.26 -8.81
CA ARG A 36 -6.97 17.99 -8.40
C ARG A 36 -7.27 18.86 -7.19
N PHE A 37 -6.41 18.80 -6.19
CA PHE A 37 -6.45 19.69 -5.04
C PHE A 37 -5.77 21.02 -5.38
N LYS A 38 -6.46 22.15 -5.19
CA LYS A 38 -6.00 23.47 -5.66
C LYS A 38 -5.45 24.39 -4.57
N ASN A 39 -5.59 24.05 -3.29
CA ASN A 39 -5.19 24.93 -2.19
C ASN A 39 -3.88 24.46 -1.54
N HIS A 40 -2.75 25.11 -1.90
CA HIS A 40 -1.41 24.67 -1.53
C HIS A 40 -0.52 25.82 -1.02
N LYS A 41 -1.06 26.71 -0.19
CA LYS A 41 -0.28 27.82 0.35
C LYS A 41 0.73 27.40 1.41
N GLN A 42 0.59 26.21 2.01
CA GLN A 42 1.41 25.70 3.10
C GLN A 42 1.76 24.21 2.91
N PRO A 43 2.81 23.70 3.60
CA PRO A 43 3.11 22.26 3.64
C PRO A 43 1.99 21.45 4.25
N TYR A 44 1.83 20.21 3.82
CA TYR A 44 0.88 19.22 4.35
C TYR A 44 1.57 17.90 4.64
N PHE A 45 1.07 17.18 5.62
CA PHE A 45 1.32 15.77 5.81
C PHE A 45 0.25 14.99 5.05
N ILE A 46 0.64 14.38 3.95
CA ILE A 46 -0.28 13.72 3.01
C ILE A 46 -0.18 12.22 3.23
N MET A 47 -1.29 11.61 3.60
CA MET A 47 -1.43 10.16 3.76
C MET A 47 -2.30 9.61 2.64
N HIS A 48 -1.95 8.45 2.13
CA HIS A 48 -2.80 7.73 1.17
C HIS A 48 -2.78 6.22 1.42
N ASN A 49 -3.85 5.54 1.00
CA ASN A 49 -3.89 4.08 0.91
C ASN A 49 -2.99 3.60 -0.24
N HIS A 50 -2.51 2.34 -0.18
CA HIS A 50 -1.49 1.86 -1.11
C HIS A 50 -1.95 0.64 -1.91
N GLN A 51 -2.38 0.86 -3.15
CA GLN A 51 -2.95 -0.18 -4.00
C GLN A 51 -2.05 -0.60 -5.16
N THR A 52 -1.36 0.36 -5.80
CA THR A 52 -0.56 0.09 -6.99
C THR A 52 0.87 0.62 -6.87
N VAL A 53 1.77 0.11 -7.72
CA VAL A 53 3.15 0.64 -7.84
C VAL A 53 3.17 2.07 -8.40
N TRP A 54 2.07 2.54 -8.98
CA TRP A 54 1.95 3.84 -9.63
C TRP A 54 1.43 4.94 -8.70
N ASP A 55 1.04 4.60 -7.47
CA ASP A 55 0.37 5.53 -6.56
C ASP A 55 1.15 6.84 -6.35
N GLN A 56 2.48 6.79 -6.22
CA GLN A 56 3.30 7.99 -6.04
C GLN A 56 3.15 8.98 -7.20
N PHE A 57 3.07 8.47 -8.43
CA PHE A 57 2.85 9.29 -9.61
C PHE A 57 1.41 9.83 -9.67
N LEU A 58 0.44 9.00 -9.29
CA LEU A 58 -0.98 9.36 -9.25
C LEU A 58 -1.26 10.42 -8.18
N ILE A 59 -0.68 10.27 -6.98
CA ILE A 59 -0.70 11.30 -5.94
C ILE A 59 -0.09 12.61 -6.46
N GLY A 60 1.01 12.55 -7.21
CA GLY A 60 1.61 13.71 -7.85
C GLY A 60 0.69 14.44 -8.85
N LEU A 61 -0.31 13.75 -9.42
CA LEU A 61 -1.32 14.37 -10.28
C LEU A 61 -2.43 15.06 -9.47
N ILE A 62 -2.86 14.43 -8.37
CA ILE A 62 -3.86 14.97 -7.45
C ILE A 62 -3.28 16.20 -6.72
N TRP A 63 -2.05 16.07 -6.24
CA TRP A 63 -1.37 17.09 -5.44
C TRP A 63 -0.18 17.69 -6.22
N SER A 64 -0.28 18.93 -6.62
CA SER A 64 0.67 19.54 -7.56
C SER A 64 1.78 20.40 -6.93
N ASN A 65 1.85 20.46 -5.60
CA ASN A 65 2.85 21.25 -4.89
C ASN A 65 4.16 20.45 -4.66
N LYS A 66 5.12 21.08 -3.98
CA LYS A 66 6.40 20.47 -3.57
C LYS A 66 6.13 19.27 -2.67
N THR A 67 6.21 18.05 -3.21
CA THR A 67 5.93 16.81 -2.49
C THR A 67 7.20 15.96 -2.37
N TYR A 68 7.44 15.42 -1.18
CA TYR A 68 8.56 14.54 -0.87
C TYR A 68 8.03 13.25 -0.25
N PHE A 69 8.29 12.15 -0.90
CA PHE A 69 7.76 10.84 -0.53
C PHE A 69 8.67 10.17 0.50
N ILE A 70 8.06 9.66 1.58
CA ILE A 70 8.73 8.71 2.47
C ILE A 70 8.77 7.37 1.76
N MET A 71 9.97 6.80 1.60
CA MET A 71 10.18 5.54 0.89
C MET A 71 11.05 4.60 1.73
N SER A 72 10.72 3.30 1.69
CA SER A 72 11.54 2.28 2.34
C SER A 72 12.96 2.24 1.74
N ASP A 73 13.95 2.02 2.60
CA ASP A 73 15.35 1.87 2.20
C ASP A 73 15.55 0.76 1.17
N ASP A 74 14.72 -0.29 1.17
CA ASP A 74 14.81 -1.39 0.19
C ASP A 74 14.78 -0.88 -1.26
N LEU A 75 13.96 0.15 -1.53
CA LEU A 75 13.89 0.79 -2.85
C LEU A 75 15.08 1.75 -3.09
N THR A 76 15.68 2.28 -2.02
CA THR A 76 16.80 3.22 -2.11
C THR A 76 18.16 2.53 -2.15
N THR A 77 18.22 1.19 -2.02
CA THR A 77 19.47 0.39 -2.07
C THR A 77 19.78 -0.19 -3.46
N ILE A 78 18.86 -0.08 -4.43
CA ILE A 78 19.12 -0.54 -5.80
C ILE A 78 20.26 0.29 -6.40
N LYS A 79 21.43 -0.34 -6.60
CA LYS A 79 22.73 0.30 -6.89
C LYS A 79 22.68 1.40 -7.97
N PHE A 80 21.97 1.18 -9.06
CA PHE A 80 21.91 2.15 -10.17
C PHE A 80 20.73 3.14 -10.04
N LEU A 81 19.61 2.72 -9.45
CA LEU A 81 18.39 3.52 -9.36
C LEU A 81 18.46 4.53 -8.21
N SER A 82 19.06 4.14 -7.09
CA SER A 82 19.15 4.96 -5.87
C SER A 82 19.82 6.33 -6.10
N PRO A 83 21.02 6.44 -6.70
CA PRO A 83 21.63 7.73 -6.93
C PRO A 83 20.83 8.60 -7.91
N ILE A 84 20.20 7.99 -8.93
CA ILE A 84 19.33 8.68 -9.88
C ILE A 84 18.09 9.23 -9.16
N MET A 85 17.40 8.43 -8.37
CA MET A 85 16.23 8.87 -7.61
C MET A 85 16.58 9.95 -6.59
N LYS A 86 17.68 9.81 -5.86
CA LYS A 86 18.18 10.84 -4.94
C LYS A 86 18.50 12.14 -5.65
N PHE A 87 19.07 12.08 -6.85
CA PHE A 87 19.37 13.25 -7.65
C PHE A 87 18.09 13.91 -8.18
N LEU A 88 17.14 13.16 -8.71
CA LEU A 88 15.96 13.67 -9.40
C LEU A 88 14.84 14.12 -8.47
N VAL A 89 14.46 13.30 -7.49
CA VAL A 89 13.27 13.49 -6.65
C VAL A 89 13.56 13.54 -5.15
N HIS A 90 14.73 13.07 -4.73
CA HIS A 90 15.25 13.08 -3.36
C HIS A 90 14.22 12.60 -2.32
N PRO A 91 13.80 11.32 -2.40
CA PRO A 91 12.85 10.76 -1.45
C PRO A 91 13.43 10.78 -0.01
N ILE A 92 12.56 10.79 0.98
CA ILE A 92 12.94 10.70 2.39
C ILE A 92 13.09 9.21 2.72
N PRO A 93 14.31 8.71 3.02
CA PRO A 93 14.52 7.30 3.31
C PRO A 93 13.94 6.93 4.67
N TYR A 94 13.28 5.78 4.74
CA TYR A 94 12.73 5.19 5.96
C TYR A 94 13.26 3.78 6.15
N LYS A 95 13.97 3.55 7.26
CA LYS A 95 14.42 2.22 7.69
C LYS A 95 13.32 1.55 8.51
N LYS A 96 12.80 0.43 8.00
CA LYS A 96 11.85 -0.40 8.75
C LYS A 96 12.51 -0.91 10.04
N ALA A 97 11.74 -0.96 11.13
CA ALA A 97 12.18 -1.46 12.45
C ALA A 97 13.37 -0.73 13.07
N SER A 98 13.62 0.53 12.74
CA SER A 98 14.67 1.35 13.33
C SER A 98 14.06 2.48 14.17
N THR A 99 14.65 2.75 15.33
CA THR A 99 14.34 3.89 16.21
C THR A 99 15.05 5.18 15.76
N ASP A 100 15.45 5.24 14.48
CA ASP A 100 16.23 6.35 13.94
C ASP A 100 15.38 7.62 13.82
N PHE A 101 15.64 8.60 14.68
CA PHE A 101 15.02 9.93 14.66
C PHE A 101 15.43 10.78 13.45
N THR A 102 16.31 10.28 12.58
CA THR A 102 16.77 11.01 11.38
C THR A 102 15.62 11.33 10.45
N ILE A 103 14.64 10.42 10.34
CA ILE A 103 13.43 10.65 9.52
C ILE A 103 12.64 11.87 10.01
N LEU A 104 12.43 12.02 11.32
CA LEU A 104 11.68 13.14 11.90
C LEU A 104 12.40 14.46 11.65
N ARG A 105 13.73 14.50 11.81
CA ARG A 105 14.55 15.67 11.51
C ARG A 105 14.49 16.04 10.03
N THR A 106 14.57 15.05 9.15
CA THR A 106 14.49 15.26 7.71
C THR A 106 13.11 15.79 7.30
N CYS A 107 12.02 15.18 7.80
CA CYS A 107 10.67 15.67 7.55
C CYS A 107 10.49 17.11 8.05
N LYS A 108 10.97 17.43 9.27
CA LYS A 108 10.92 18.79 9.80
C LYS A 108 11.70 19.80 8.91
N GLN A 109 12.87 19.40 8.41
CA GLN A 109 13.63 20.23 7.49
C GLN A 109 12.87 20.48 6.19
N VAL A 110 12.30 19.44 5.58
CA VAL A 110 11.50 19.56 4.33
C VAL A 110 10.32 20.50 4.54
N VAL A 111 9.61 20.37 5.66
CA VAL A 111 8.47 21.23 6.03
C VAL A 111 8.91 22.70 6.19
N GLN A 112 10.01 22.95 6.91
CA GLN A 112 10.57 24.28 7.10
C GLN A 112 11.00 24.93 5.77
N GLU A 113 11.39 24.13 4.79
CA GLU A 113 11.72 24.59 3.43
C GLU A 113 10.48 24.70 2.50
N GLY A 114 9.26 24.49 3.04
CA GLY A 114 7.98 24.65 2.33
C GLY A 114 7.56 23.43 1.51
N GLY A 115 8.08 22.24 1.81
CA GLY A 115 7.70 20.97 1.17
C GLY A 115 6.64 20.19 1.95
N SER A 116 5.73 19.54 1.25
CA SER A 116 4.78 18.58 1.81
C SER A 116 5.39 17.19 1.90
N ILE A 117 5.03 16.45 2.94
CA ILE A 117 5.46 15.06 3.15
C ILE A 117 4.36 14.14 2.64
N VAL A 118 4.72 13.09 1.91
CA VAL A 118 3.77 12.09 1.41
C VAL A 118 4.17 10.71 1.91
N ILE A 119 3.20 9.96 2.43
CA ILE A 119 3.40 8.61 2.91
C ILE A 119 2.26 7.69 2.49
N ALA A 120 2.62 6.51 1.97
CA ALA A 120 1.71 5.37 1.89
C ALA A 120 1.56 4.80 3.30
N ALA A 121 0.42 5.04 3.96
CA ALA A 121 0.25 4.82 5.40
C ALA A 121 0.41 3.34 5.81
N GLU A 122 0.08 2.42 4.92
CA GLU A 122 0.18 0.97 5.11
C GLU A 122 1.63 0.44 5.00
N GLY A 123 2.54 1.23 4.44
CA GLY A 123 3.95 0.83 4.20
C GLY A 123 4.14 -0.24 3.12
N ASN A 124 3.11 -1.01 2.78
CA ASN A 124 3.10 -2.00 1.71
C ASN A 124 1.82 -1.89 0.88
N ARG A 125 1.88 -2.34 -0.39
CA ARG A 125 0.68 -2.46 -1.22
C ARG A 125 -0.18 -3.61 -0.72
N THR A 126 -1.50 -3.41 -0.69
CA THR A 126 -2.45 -4.47 -0.33
C THR A 126 -2.34 -5.68 -1.25
N TYR A 127 -2.47 -6.88 -0.67
CA TYR A 127 -2.62 -8.14 -1.39
C TYR A 127 -4.09 -8.53 -1.58
N SER A 128 -4.93 -8.12 -0.65
CA SER A 128 -6.33 -8.55 -0.55
C SER A 128 -7.33 -7.59 -1.19
N GLY A 129 -6.91 -6.34 -1.42
CA GLY A 129 -7.77 -5.24 -1.88
C GLY A 129 -8.33 -4.39 -0.74
N LYS A 130 -8.13 -4.78 0.52
CA LYS A 130 -8.44 -3.95 1.69
C LYS A 130 -7.24 -3.13 2.11
N THR A 131 -7.50 -1.96 2.69
CA THR A 131 -6.48 -1.19 3.39
C THR A 131 -5.91 -2.02 4.53
N GLU A 132 -4.60 -2.16 4.56
CA GLU A 132 -3.86 -2.95 5.54
C GLU A 132 -3.57 -2.14 6.81
N TYR A 133 -2.90 -2.77 7.77
CA TYR A 133 -2.52 -2.15 9.04
C TYR A 133 -1.68 -0.89 8.86
N ILE A 134 -2.08 0.17 9.55
CA ILE A 134 -1.36 1.45 9.64
C ILE A 134 -0.68 1.50 11.01
N ASN A 135 0.62 1.80 11.05
CA ASN A 135 1.33 1.87 12.32
C ASN A 135 0.90 3.13 13.12
N PRO A 136 0.41 3.00 14.37
CA PRO A 136 -0.07 4.12 15.17
C PRO A 136 1.01 5.17 15.50
N THR A 137 2.31 4.82 15.37
CA THR A 137 3.40 5.79 15.55
C THR A 137 3.35 6.96 14.55
N ILE A 138 2.57 6.84 13.47
CA ILE A 138 2.35 7.92 12.51
C ILE A 138 1.70 9.14 13.15
N VAL A 139 0.84 8.95 14.15
CA VAL A 139 0.21 10.05 14.90
C VAL A 139 1.26 10.90 15.63
N LYS A 140 2.27 10.27 16.22
CA LYS A 140 3.38 10.98 16.87
C LYS A 140 4.18 11.83 15.87
N MET A 141 4.42 11.30 14.67
CA MET A 141 5.07 12.06 13.59
C MET A 141 4.22 13.26 13.15
N ILE A 142 2.94 13.08 12.98
CA ILE A 142 1.99 14.14 12.59
C ILE A 142 1.98 15.25 13.64
N LYS A 143 1.81 14.92 14.91
CA LYS A 143 1.81 15.89 16.01
C LYS A 143 3.16 16.59 16.18
N PHE A 144 4.26 15.90 15.91
CA PHE A 144 5.60 16.50 15.93
C PHE A 144 5.80 17.54 14.83
N LEU A 145 5.25 17.32 13.63
CA LEU A 145 5.42 18.22 12.48
C LEU A 145 4.53 19.46 12.55
N GLN A 146 3.38 19.40 13.24
CA GLN A 146 2.45 20.52 13.46
C GLN A 146 1.99 21.22 12.18
N ILE A 147 1.70 20.45 11.14
CA ILE A 147 1.25 20.94 9.83
C ILE A 147 -0.10 20.31 9.47
N PRO A 148 -0.90 20.93 8.58
CA PRO A 148 -2.14 20.33 8.14
C PRO A 148 -1.96 18.91 7.59
N ILE A 149 -2.97 18.08 7.83
CA ILE A 149 -3.07 16.71 7.30
C ILE A 149 -3.97 16.73 6.06
N ALA A 150 -3.65 15.92 5.07
CA ALA A 150 -4.55 15.57 3.97
C ALA A 150 -4.58 14.06 3.81
N THR A 151 -5.77 13.48 3.78
CA THR A 151 -5.97 12.07 3.45
C THR A 151 -6.41 11.95 2.00
N ILE A 152 -5.78 11.06 1.24
CA ILE A 152 -6.09 10.81 -0.17
C ILE A 152 -6.54 9.37 -0.30
N ARG A 153 -7.70 9.15 -0.92
CA ARG A 153 -8.15 7.82 -1.32
C ARG A 153 -7.84 7.57 -2.78
N ILE A 154 -7.28 6.39 -3.05
CA ILE A 154 -7.15 5.80 -4.37
C ILE A 154 -8.08 4.60 -4.39
N GLU A 155 -9.04 4.58 -5.32
CA GLU A 155 -10.08 3.57 -5.46
C GLU A 155 -10.00 2.94 -6.85
N GLY A 156 -10.21 1.64 -6.95
CA GLY A 156 -10.13 0.87 -8.20
C GLY A 156 -8.71 0.43 -8.55
N GLY A 157 -7.70 0.84 -7.80
CA GLY A 157 -6.31 0.50 -8.07
C GLY A 157 -6.03 -1.00 -8.00
N TYR A 158 -6.55 -1.66 -6.97
CA TYR A 158 -6.47 -3.12 -6.85
C TYR A 158 -7.23 -3.82 -8.00
N GLY A 159 -8.39 -3.31 -8.37
CA GLY A 159 -9.13 -3.84 -9.52
C GLY A 159 -8.36 -3.72 -10.83
N ILE A 160 -7.67 -2.59 -11.06
CA ILE A 160 -6.90 -2.31 -12.30
C ILE A 160 -5.57 -3.06 -12.32
N PHE A 161 -4.79 -3.01 -11.23
CA PHE A 161 -3.44 -3.57 -11.21
C PHE A 161 -3.08 -4.10 -9.81
N PRO A 162 -3.67 -5.25 -9.41
CA PRO A 162 -3.38 -5.85 -8.11
C PRO A 162 -1.91 -6.22 -7.99
N ARG A 163 -1.40 -6.28 -6.76
CA ARG A 163 0.01 -6.50 -6.45
C ARG A 163 0.60 -7.77 -7.08
N TRP A 164 -0.22 -8.81 -7.22
CA TRP A 164 0.17 -10.10 -7.79
C TRP A 164 0.16 -10.14 -9.32
N ALA A 165 -0.58 -9.26 -10.00
CA ALA A 165 -0.71 -9.27 -11.45
C ALA A 165 0.45 -8.58 -12.17
N ASN A 166 0.77 -9.07 -13.36
CA ASN A 166 1.72 -8.44 -14.28
C ASN A 166 1.03 -7.65 -15.40
N LYS A 167 -0.28 -7.89 -15.61
CA LYS A 167 -1.08 -7.22 -16.65
C LYS A 167 -2.20 -6.42 -16.00
N LYS A 168 -2.42 -5.22 -16.52
CA LYS A 168 -3.52 -4.37 -16.06
C LYS A 168 -4.87 -4.88 -16.57
N ARG A 169 -5.93 -4.50 -15.88
CA ARG A 169 -7.33 -4.68 -16.27
C ARG A 169 -7.95 -3.34 -16.70
N LYS A 170 -9.09 -3.39 -17.34
CA LYS A 170 -9.92 -2.20 -17.65
C LYS A 170 -11.02 -2.10 -16.61
N GLY A 171 -11.24 -0.93 -16.05
CA GLY A 171 -12.27 -0.68 -15.04
C GLY A 171 -12.20 0.74 -14.50
N ARG A 172 -12.97 1.00 -13.43
CA ARG A 172 -12.99 2.29 -12.74
C ARG A 172 -11.71 2.45 -11.92
N PHE A 173 -11.06 3.62 -12.06
CA PHE A 173 -9.89 3.98 -11.28
C PHE A 173 -9.94 5.47 -10.96
N TYR A 174 -9.99 5.81 -9.68
CA TYR A 174 -10.21 7.17 -9.23
C TYR A 174 -9.32 7.54 -8.04
N GLY A 175 -9.02 8.84 -7.89
CA GLY A 175 -8.31 9.34 -6.72
C GLY A 175 -8.62 10.80 -6.42
N SER A 176 -8.76 11.12 -5.14
CA SER A 176 -8.98 12.49 -4.67
C SER A 176 -8.52 12.68 -3.23
N VAL A 177 -8.33 13.94 -2.83
CA VAL A 177 -8.29 14.27 -1.40
C VAL A 177 -9.65 13.96 -0.80
N TYR A 178 -9.65 13.13 0.24
CA TYR A 178 -10.84 12.72 0.97
C TYR A 178 -11.19 13.74 2.04
N LYS A 179 -10.23 14.01 2.96
CA LYS A 179 -10.37 15.03 4.01
C LYS A 179 -9.08 15.82 4.21
N THR A 180 -9.23 16.98 4.82
CA THR A 180 -8.10 17.80 5.30
C THR A 180 -8.40 18.28 6.73
N TYR A 181 -7.35 18.38 7.54
CA TYR A 181 -7.40 18.87 8.91
C TYR A 181 -6.30 19.90 9.10
N ASN A 182 -6.63 21.10 9.59
CA ASN A 182 -5.60 22.04 10.04
C ASN A 182 -5.02 21.59 11.37
N TYR A 183 -3.87 22.10 11.77
CA TYR A 183 -3.24 21.72 13.03
C TYR A 183 -4.17 21.94 14.23
N GLU A 184 -4.90 23.06 14.24
CA GLU A 184 -5.85 23.41 15.31
C GLU A 184 -7.00 22.39 15.42
N ASP A 185 -7.36 21.72 14.32
CA ASP A 185 -8.47 20.75 14.30
C ASP A 185 -8.09 19.43 15.00
N TYR A 186 -6.80 19.13 15.16
CA TYR A 186 -6.38 17.81 15.68
C TYR A 186 -5.34 17.86 16.82
N LYS A 187 -4.75 19.01 17.14
CA LYS A 187 -3.68 19.12 18.14
C LYS A 187 -4.05 18.55 19.51
N ASP A 188 -5.29 18.77 19.93
CA ASP A 188 -5.83 18.39 21.26
C ASP A 188 -6.59 17.04 21.23
N ILE A 189 -6.73 16.41 20.05
CA ILE A 189 -7.36 15.08 19.95
C ILE A 189 -6.41 14.03 20.54
N PRO A 190 -6.89 13.12 21.43
CA PRO A 190 -6.10 11.98 21.91
C PRO A 190 -5.54 11.14 20.76
N ASP A 191 -4.34 10.56 20.94
CA ASP A 191 -3.62 9.84 19.88
C ASP A 191 -4.44 8.69 19.31
N GLU A 192 -5.12 7.91 20.15
CA GLU A 192 -5.95 6.78 19.74
C GLU A 192 -7.14 7.22 18.90
N LYS A 193 -7.78 8.35 19.27
CA LYS A 193 -8.91 8.89 18.53
C LYS A 193 -8.48 9.46 17.17
N LEU A 194 -7.38 10.20 17.15
CA LEU A 194 -6.81 10.73 15.89
C LEU A 194 -6.40 9.58 14.97
N TYR A 195 -5.77 8.54 15.53
CA TYR A 195 -5.41 7.34 14.78
C TYR A 195 -6.63 6.66 14.15
N ALA A 196 -7.70 6.44 14.93
CA ALA A 196 -8.94 5.83 14.44
C ALA A 196 -9.57 6.64 13.29
N MET A 197 -9.62 7.98 13.43
CA MET A 197 -10.11 8.89 12.39
C MET A 197 -9.30 8.77 11.09
N LEU A 198 -7.98 8.72 11.19
CA LEU A 198 -7.10 8.63 10.01
C LEU A 198 -7.19 7.25 9.34
N CYS A 199 -7.35 6.18 10.13
CA CYS A 199 -7.60 4.84 9.59
C CYS A 199 -8.93 4.78 8.85
N GLU A 200 -10.00 5.35 9.39
CA GLU A 200 -11.30 5.45 8.73
C GLU A 200 -11.22 6.26 7.44
N ASP A 201 -10.53 7.41 7.46
CA ASP A 201 -10.36 8.25 6.29
C ASP A 201 -9.62 7.55 5.14
N LEU A 202 -8.69 6.64 5.45
CA LEU A 202 -7.89 5.93 4.45
C LEU A 202 -8.47 4.57 4.09
N TYR A 203 -9.49 4.11 4.81
CA TYR A 203 -10.06 2.80 4.58
C TYR A 203 -10.75 2.71 3.22
N VAL A 204 -10.30 1.73 2.44
CA VAL A 204 -10.88 1.34 1.14
C VAL A 204 -10.96 -0.18 1.13
N ASP A 205 -12.11 -0.72 0.78
CA ASP A 205 -12.34 -2.15 0.59
C ASP A 205 -12.72 -2.43 -0.87
N GLU A 206 -11.73 -2.89 -1.63
CA GLU A 206 -11.93 -3.31 -3.02
C GLU A 206 -12.17 -4.81 -3.18
N SER A 207 -12.30 -5.55 -2.08
CA SER A 207 -12.73 -6.96 -2.13
C SER A 207 -14.21 -7.10 -2.49
N THR A 208 -14.98 -6.01 -2.40
CA THR A 208 -16.39 -5.93 -2.75
C THR A 208 -16.66 -6.15 -4.25
N GLU A 209 -17.92 -6.37 -4.60
CA GLU A 209 -18.37 -6.67 -5.96
C GLU A 209 -18.28 -5.51 -6.96
N GLU A 210 -17.70 -4.37 -6.55
CA GLU A 210 -17.54 -3.23 -7.47
C GLU A 210 -16.72 -3.63 -8.70
N GLY A 211 -17.24 -3.30 -9.85
CA GLY A 211 -16.66 -3.64 -11.14
C GLY A 211 -17.51 -3.16 -12.30
N PRO A 212 -17.30 -3.64 -13.52
CA PRO A 212 -16.38 -4.73 -13.90
C PRO A 212 -14.91 -4.28 -14.06
N TYR A 213 -13.99 -5.18 -13.75
CA TYR A 213 -12.56 -5.06 -14.05
C TYR A 213 -12.15 -6.14 -15.05
N THR A 214 -12.21 -5.81 -16.32
CA THR A 214 -12.11 -6.79 -17.41
C THR A 214 -10.67 -7.04 -17.87
N SER A 215 -10.34 -8.32 -18.00
CA SER A 215 -9.07 -8.79 -18.60
C SER A 215 -9.22 -10.25 -19.04
N SER A 216 -8.60 -10.60 -20.15
CA SER A 216 -8.44 -12.02 -20.55
C SER A 216 -7.42 -12.78 -19.69
N HIS A 217 -6.72 -12.09 -18.78
CA HIS A 217 -5.66 -12.61 -17.92
C HIS A 217 -5.93 -12.30 -16.44
N SER A 218 -7.20 -12.31 -16.03
CA SER A 218 -7.59 -11.85 -14.69
C SER A 218 -7.07 -12.72 -13.54
N ALA A 219 -6.80 -14.00 -13.75
CA ALA A 219 -6.26 -14.90 -12.75
C ALA A 219 -4.74 -15.06 -12.78
N GLU A 220 -4.05 -14.61 -13.84
CA GLU A 220 -2.60 -14.83 -13.98
C GLU A 220 -1.82 -14.29 -12.78
N TYR A 221 -0.97 -15.15 -12.22
CA TYR A 221 -0.13 -14.92 -11.04
C TYR A 221 -0.87 -14.87 -9.69
N LEU A 222 -2.11 -15.34 -9.60
CA LEU A 222 -2.81 -15.50 -8.31
C LEU A 222 -2.07 -16.45 -7.36
N GLU A 223 -1.28 -17.38 -7.87
CA GLU A 223 -0.39 -18.24 -7.07
C GLU A 223 0.67 -17.50 -6.25
N ARG A 224 0.86 -16.19 -6.49
CA ARG A 224 1.72 -15.34 -5.66
C ARG A 224 1.06 -14.92 -4.34
N VAL A 225 -0.24 -15.05 -4.24
CA VAL A 225 -1.02 -14.67 -3.06
C VAL A 225 -1.83 -15.84 -2.49
N ILE A 226 -2.13 -16.85 -3.31
CA ILE A 226 -2.88 -18.04 -2.91
C ILE A 226 -1.93 -19.25 -2.88
N TYR A 227 -1.72 -19.82 -1.68
CA TYR A 227 -0.76 -20.90 -1.43
C TYR A 227 -1.28 -21.97 -0.47
N ASN A 228 -2.51 -21.83 0.03
CA ASN A 228 -3.15 -22.80 0.91
C ASN A 228 -4.54 -23.19 0.37
N CYS A 229 -4.69 -24.45 0.01
CA CYS A 229 -5.96 -25.02 -0.44
C CYS A 229 -6.77 -25.48 0.76
N PRO A 230 -8.08 -25.17 0.87
CA PRO A 230 -8.90 -25.63 1.98
C PRO A 230 -8.97 -27.14 2.12
N GLN A 231 -8.82 -27.89 1.00
CA GLN A 231 -8.84 -29.36 0.98
C GLN A 231 -7.47 -30.00 1.19
N CYS A 232 -6.41 -29.39 0.64
CA CYS A 232 -5.07 -30.01 0.58
C CYS A 232 -4.09 -29.41 1.58
N GLY A 233 -4.42 -28.28 2.23
CA GLY A 233 -3.48 -27.50 3.02
C GLY A 233 -2.49 -26.72 2.15
N PHE A 234 -1.24 -26.56 2.60
CA PHE A 234 -0.22 -25.88 1.82
C PHE A 234 0.10 -26.65 0.54
N THR A 235 -0.05 -25.97 -0.58
CA THR A 235 0.11 -26.57 -1.92
C THR A 235 0.46 -25.49 -2.94
N THR A 236 0.77 -25.92 -4.15
CA THR A 236 1.00 -25.00 -5.28
C THR A 236 -0.27 -24.84 -6.10
N PHE A 237 -0.41 -23.66 -6.67
CA PHE A 237 -1.46 -23.33 -7.61
C PHE A 237 -0.84 -22.98 -8.96
N LYS A 238 -1.60 -23.16 -10.02
CA LYS A 238 -1.25 -22.72 -11.37
C LYS A 238 -2.36 -21.82 -11.90
N SER A 239 -1.96 -20.68 -12.46
CA SER A 239 -2.89 -19.77 -13.10
C SER A 239 -2.62 -19.67 -14.59
N HIS A 240 -3.70 -19.57 -15.38
CA HIS A 240 -3.63 -19.32 -16.81
C HIS A 240 -4.85 -18.54 -17.26
N LYS A 241 -4.63 -17.38 -17.88
CA LYS A 241 -5.71 -16.47 -18.29
C LYS A 241 -6.63 -16.11 -17.11
N GLN A 242 -7.88 -16.59 -17.14
CA GLN A 242 -8.88 -16.35 -16.11
C GLN A 242 -9.01 -17.51 -15.11
N MET A 243 -8.22 -18.56 -15.27
CA MET A 243 -8.33 -19.80 -14.51
C MET A 243 -7.25 -19.92 -13.45
N LEU A 244 -7.63 -20.44 -12.28
CA LEU A 244 -6.76 -20.86 -11.18
C LEU A 244 -7.03 -22.33 -10.89
N SER A 245 -5.99 -23.13 -10.75
CA SER A 245 -6.12 -24.57 -10.41
C SER A 245 -5.18 -24.95 -9.27
N CYS A 246 -5.67 -25.79 -8.35
CA CYS A 246 -4.86 -26.47 -7.34
C CYS A 246 -4.17 -27.66 -8.00
N THR A 247 -2.86 -27.80 -7.79
CA THR A 247 -2.08 -28.89 -8.41
C THR A 247 -2.24 -30.22 -7.70
N THR A 248 -2.85 -30.28 -6.51
CA THR A 248 -3.04 -31.48 -5.69
C THR A 248 -4.42 -32.09 -5.88
N CYS A 249 -5.50 -31.31 -5.65
CA CYS A 249 -6.88 -31.84 -5.76
C CYS A 249 -7.55 -31.53 -7.11
N ASN A 250 -6.85 -30.84 -8.02
CA ASN A 250 -7.38 -30.43 -9.32
C ASN A 250 -8.61 -29.50 -9.25
N MET A 251 -8.86 -28.85 -8.10
CA MET A 251 -9.85 -27.77 -8.03
C MET A 251 -9.59 -26.74 -9.11
N MET A 252 -10.61 -26.39 -9.89
CA MET A 252 -10.52 -25.40 -10.95
C MET A 252 -11.52 -24.28 -10.71
N LEU A 253 -11.02 -23.02 -10.70
CA LEU A 253 -11.80 -21.81 -10.47
C LEU A 253 -11.55 -20.81 -11.59
N LYS A 254 -12.58 -20.06 -11.95
CA LYS A 254 -12.49 -18.88 -12.80
C LYS A 254 -12.48 -17.63 -11.92
N TYR A 255 -11.62 -16.68 -12.20
CA TYR A 255 -11.62 -15.36 -11.56
C TYR A 255 -12.25 -14.34 -12.50
N ASN A 256 -13.46 -13.89 -12.12
CA ASN A 256 -14.31 -13.08 -12.97
C ASN A 256 -13.98 -11.58 -12.94
N ALA A 257 -14.72 -10.78 -13.71
CA ALA A 257 -14.53 -9.33 -13.80
C ALA A 257 -14.95 -8.58 -12.51
N TYR A 258 -15.71 -9.20 -11.62
CA TYR A 258 -16.11 -8.65 -10.32
C TYR A 258 -15.18 -9.08 -9.17
N LYS A 259 -13.99 -9.57 -9.51
CA LYS A 259 -12.97 -10.00 -8.54
C LYS A 259 -13.40 -11.21 -7.70
N GLN A 260 -14.29 -12.05 -8.22
CA GLN A 260 -14.84 -13.21 -7.55
C GLN A 260 -14.36 -14.51 -8.19
N PHE A 261 -14.31 -15.56 -7.39
CA PHE A 261 -14.08 -16.92 -7.85
C PHE A 261 -15.42 -17.59 -8.22
N GLU A 262 -15.46 -18.17 -9.40
CA GLU A 262 -16.52 -19.05 -9.89
C GLU A 262 -15.98 -20.48 -9.97
N GLY A 263 -16.68 -21.42 -9.39
CA GLY A 263 -16.32 -22.84 -9.45
C GLY A 263 -16.52 -23.41 -10.87
N ILE A 264 -15.61 -24.27 -11.33
CA ILE A 264 -15.72 -24.94 -12.62
C ILE A 264 -16.05 -26.43 -12.44
N ASN A 265 -15.28 -27.14 -11.62
CA ASN A 265 -15.49 -28.56 -11.35
C ASN A 265 -15.95 -28.84 -9.91
N MET A 266 -15.99 -27.83 -9.09
CA MET A 266 -16.54 -27.85 -7.72
C MET A 266 -16.89 -26.42 -7.31
N ASP A 267 -17.64 -26.24 -6.23
CA ASP A 267 -17.95 -24.92 -5.69
C ASP A 267 -16.70 -24.17 -5.26
N ALA A 268 -16.70 -22.85 -5.49
CA ALA A 268 -15.60 -21.99 -5.05
C ALA A 268 -15.61 -21.92 -3.50
N PRO A 269 -14.48 -22.27 -2.83
CA PRO A 269 -14.44 -22.30 -1.37
C PRO A 269 -14.46 -20.91 -0.73
N PHE A 270 -14.10 -19.90 -1.50
CA PHE A 270 -14.11 -18.49 -1.09
C PHE A 270 -14.66 -17.64 -2.23
N LYS A 271 -15.34 -16.55 -1.87
CA LYS A 271 -15.93 -15.63 -2.84
C LYS A 271 -14.87 -14.83 -3.57
N ASN A 272 -13.83 -14.38 -2.88
CA ASN A 272 -12.81 -13.49 -3.42
C ASN A 272 -11.43 -13.73 -2.81
N VAL A 273 -10.42 -13.01 -3.31
CA VAL A 273 -9.03 -13.12 -2.82
C VAL A 273 -8.90 -12.71 -1.35
N ASN A 274 -9.70 -11.72 -0.89
CA ASN A 274 -9.61 -11.27 0.51
C ASN A 274 -10.06 -12.36 1.49
N GLU A 275 -11.17 -13.04 1.23
CA GLU A 275 -11.63 -14.13 2.08
C GLU A 275 -10.60 -15.27 2.14
N TRP A 276 -10.01 -15.60 0.99
CA TRP A 276 -8.97 -16.63 0.94
C TRP A 276 -7.69 -16.18 1.66
N TYR A 277 -7.30 -14.94 1.49
CA TYR A 277 -6.13 -14.37 2.15
C TYR A 277 -6.27 -14.35 3.68
N GLU A 278 -7.44 -13.97 4.21
CA GLU A 278 -7.72 -14.01 5.65
C GLU A 278 -7.74 -15.46 6.18
N TYR A 279 -8.31 -16.42 5.44
CA TYR A 279 -8.21 -17.83 5.79
C TYR A 279 -6.75 -18.29 5.93
N GLN A 280 -5.91 -17.93 4.97
CA GLN A 280 -4.48 -18.28 4.99
C GLN A 280 -3.73 -17.64 6.17
N LYS A 281 -4.02 -16.38 6.46
CA LYS A 281 -3.44 -15.68 7.63
C LYS A 281 -3.78 -16.37 8.94
N ASN A 282 -5.03 -16.73 9.13
CA ASN A 282 -5.48 -17.44 10.33
C ASN A 282 -4.79 -18.80 10.46
N LYS A 283 -4.66 -19.57 9.37
CA LYS A 283 -3.91 -20.83 9.37
C LYS A 283 -2.44 -20.68 9.74
N LEU A 284 -1.77 -19.65 9.24
CA LEU A 284 -0.38 -19.36 9.61
C LEU A 284 -0.24 -18.94 11.08
N PHE A 285 -1.19 -18.14 11.58
CA PHE A 285 -1.21 -17.72 12.97
C PHE A 285 -1.39 -18.91 13.91
N ASP A 286 -2.33 -19.82 13.62
CA ASP A 286 -2.54 -21.05 14.37
C ASP A 286 -1.26 -21.91 14.42
N MET A 287 -0.55 -22.03 13.28
CA MET A 287 0.72 -22.78 13.21
C MET A 287 1.82 -22.12 14.02
N GLN A 288 1.92 -20.80 14.03
CA GLN A 288 2.90 -20.07 14.85
C GLN A 288 2.62 -20.27 16.34
N LEU A 289 1.36 -20.19 16.77
CA LEU A 289 0.96 -20.48 18.15
C LEU A 289 1.31 -21.92 18.53
N MET A 290 1.04 -22.89 17.68
CA MET A 290 1.39 -24.30 17.93
C MET A 290 2.90 -24.49 18.04
N SER A 291 3.70 -23.86 17.20
CA SER A 291 5.16 -23.94 17.30
C SER A 291 5.70 -23.29 18.58
N CYS A 292 5.15 -22.15 19.00
CA CYS A 292 5.51 -21.51 20.27
C CYS A 292 5.15 -22.40 21.48
N LEU A 293 3.98 -23.05 21.47
CA LEU A 293 3.57 -23.96 22.53
C LEU A 293 4.45 -25.21 22.59
N LEU A 294 4.90 -25.75 21.46
CA LEU A 294 5.84 -26.88 21.42
C LEU A 294 7.23 -26.50 21.98
N TYR A 295 7.68 -25.27 21.77
CA TYR A 295 8.95 -24.78 22.36
C TYR A 295 8.86 -24.48 23.86
N THR A 296 7.68 -24.22 24.39
CA THR A 296 7.45 -23.97 25.83
C THR A 296 7.10 -25.22 26.62
N SER A 297 6.88 -26.36 25.97
CA SER A 297 6.72 -27.66 26.66
C SER A 297 8.10 -28.11 27.19
N PRO A 298 8.23 -28.40 28.48
CA PRO A 298 9.49 -28.94 29.02
C PRO A 298 9.89 -30.19 28.27
N SER A 299 11.14 -30.24 27.82
CA SER A 299 11.69 -31.43 27.18
C SER A 299 11.65 -32.61 28.14
N PRO A 300 11.29 -33.81 27.68
CA PRO A 300 11.38 -35.01 28.55
C PRO A 300 12.78 -35.28 29.10
N ARG A 301 13.80 -34.57 28.66
CA ARG A 301 15.19 -34.65 29.13
C ARG A 301 15.48 -33.80 30.36
N ASP A 302 14.62 -32.84 30.72
CA ASP A 302 14.85 -31.96 31.88
C ASP A 302 14.39 -32.59 33.20
N GLY A 303 13.86 -33.82 33.18
CA GLY A 303 13.40 -34.62 34.33
C GLY A 303 14.33 -35.71 34.79
N ALA A 304 15.54 -35.85 34.24
CA ALA A 304 16.48 -36.93 34.57
C ALA A 304 17.81 -36.43 35.11
N THR A 305 17.76 -35.70 36.23
CA THR A 305 18.91 -35.52 37.15
C THR A 305 18.36 -35.43 38.56
N SER A 306 18.26 -36.58 39.19
CA SER A 306 18.35 -36.76 40.66
C SER A 306 19.12 -38.02 40.93
#